data_db14871d45a1189032ff1f74922be46d
#
_entry.id   db14871d45a1189032ff1f74922be46d
#
_cell.length_a   1.000
_cell.length_b   1.000
_cell.length_c   1.000
_cell.angle_alpha   90.00
_cell.angle_beta   90.00
_cell.angle_gamma   90.00
#
_symmetry.space_group_name_H-M   'P 1'
#
loop_
_entity.id
_entity.type
_entity.pdbx_description
1 polymer ?
#
loop_
_entity_poly.entity_id
_entity_poly.type
_entity_poly.pdbx_seq_one_letter_code
_entity_poly.pdbx_strand_id
1 'polypeptide(L)'
;MSSVKFLVMATFIACFLSACGGGGSETVAEENTNSDTNLPLEPTPEPTPSSAAPKNLMAHAYSGTRMGLSWLDSGETYTVYRDNVQIAQVTTPYFVDEGLTINTPYQYAISTASIDDAQSTSTVTAKTLLNDTNTGLNNGAETVIANDRLINFSACNITTNRQTALDVTDENLDACLNEMLTHNAMASHLENMRAFAARVRSEQAPAKVELGMKLFHNKSLSANNDTACSSCHHPALGCGGDDLSMPIGVNSVVPELLGPGRSDATNNVPIVPRNSPATCNTALWDRGLFWDNRVSLTMRGVNTDSADVSSHTQDAVGNGTLALLMAQAHFPVTAAPEMGDASELGYDDSIDSDLTDYREEVLATRITTDAWGELFSAAFGDNVINFSRIAEAIAAYEAVQIFINNPFFDYVDGDTSAITNDEKRGAITFMNSSTGCTFCHAGAFFTTQAQLPGNYPQIGVGNASDGSGADEGAEGLDPDGDGPLDAPGAFRAPTLLNVAITGPWGHNGQFATLKRNVEHYTGHGASIAAYFANNEMCDLEQFKDLDDCANQVAPNGLALSQSILAGNDEFSNGISDTEVDLVVQFLETLTDPDAANVDSNAIRTLIPQRDGGPNGQQLDAVNAANEAL
;
A
#
# COMPACT_ATOMS: atom_id res chain seq x y z
N MET A 1 0.19 -55.21 5.26
CA MET A 1 0.78 -55.59 6.53
C MET A 1 1.56 -54.37 7.00
N SER A 2 1.29 -53.62 8.03
CA SER A 2 0.45 -53.71 9.19
C SER A 2 0.13 -52.30 9.65
N SER A 3 -1.13 -52.03 9.87
CA SER A 3 -1.63 -50.74 10.43
C SER A 3 -1.28 -50.62 11.90
N VAL A 4 -0.89 -49.43 12.33
CA VAL A 4 -0.97 -49.06 13.76
C VAL A 4 -1.78 -47.77 13.86
N LYS A 5 -2.97 -47.88 14.42
CA LYS A 5 -3.83 -46.81 14.87
C LYS A 5 -3.40 -46.39 16.26
N PHE A 6 -3.18 -45.11 16.49
CA PHE A 6 -3.16 -44.53 17.85
C PHE A 6 -4.48 -43.84 18.15
N LEU A 7 -5.07 -44.28 19.25
CA LEU A 7 -6.32 -43.83 19.84
C LEU A 7 -5.98 -42.70 20.84
N VAL A 8 -6.55 -41.51 20.69
CA VAL A 8 -6.48 -40.44 21.70
C VAL A 8 -7.81 -40.40 22.45
N MET A 9 -7.69 -40.59 23.74
CA MET A 9 -8.75 -40.68 24.73
C MET A 9 -9.14 -39.26 25.18
N ALA A 10 -10.37 -38.86 24.93
CA ALA A 10 -10.96 -37.63 25.46
C ALA A 10 -11.43 -37.87 26.92
N THR A 11 -11.07 -37.01 27.83
CA THR A 11 -11.60 -37.04 29.18
C THR A 11 -12.58 -35.87 29.38
N PHE A 12 -13.85 -36.23 29.48
CA PHE A 12 -14.93 -35.35 29.93
C PHE A 12 -14.83 -35.15 31.46
N ILE A 13 -14.99 -33.93 31.94
CA ILE A 13 -15.45 -33.66 33.32
C ILE A 13 -16.72 -32.80 33.20
N ALA A 14 -17.79 -33.39 33.68
CA ALA A 14 -19.11 -32.81 33.73
C ALA A 14 -19.47 -32.25 35.10
N CYS A 15 -20.22 -31.18 35.07
CA CYS A 15 -21.32 -30.77 35.93
C CYS A 15 -21.20 -30.81 37.48
N PHE A 16 -21.67 -29.73 38.09
CA PHE A 16 -22.90 -29.85 38.93
C PHE A 16 -23.56 -28.48 39.08
N LEU A 17 -24.81 -28.40 38.55
CA LEU A 17 -25.84 -27.46 38.93
C LEU A 17 -26.36 -27.86 40.32
N SER A 18 -26.69 -26.88 41.15
CA SER A 18 -27.73 -27.02 42.19
C SER A 18 -28.48 -25.70 42.32
N ALA A 19 -29.76 -25.77 42.00
CA ALA A 19 -30.78 -24.76 42.23
C ALA A 19 -31.59 -25.10 43.49
N CYS A 20 -32.36 -24.16 43.92
CA CYS A 20 -33.49 -24.14 44.90
C CYS A 20 -33.16 -23.35 46.16
N GLY A 21 -33.97 -22.40 46.62
CA GLY A 21 -35.34 -22.03 46.33
C GLY A 21 -36.01 -21.59 47.64
N GLY A 22 -36.84 -20.54 47.57
CA GLY A 22 -37.91 -20.27 48.51
C GLY A 22 -37.54 -19.41 49.75
N GLY A 23 -38.07 -18.24 49.95
CA GLY A 23 -39.42 -17.84 50.11
C GLY A 23 -39.74 -17.45 51.54
N GLY A 24 -40.36 -16.30 51.77
CA GLY A 24 -41.03 -16.06 53.05
C GLY A 24 -40.87 -14.67 53.66
N SER A 25 -41.87 -13.89 53.50
CA SER A 25 -42.45 -12.68 54.05
C SER A 25 -42.49 -12.64 55.59
N GLU A 26 -42.39 -11.45 56.16
CA GLU A 26 -43.34 -10.74 57.07
C GLU A 26 -42.60 -9.75 57.97
N THR A 27 -42.89 -8.54 57.82
CA THR A 27 -43.55 -7.44 58.54
C THR A 27 -43.29 -7.32 60.05
N VAL A 28 -43.20 -6.06 60.45
CA VAL A 28 -43.77 -5.22 61.53
C VAL A 28 -42.71 -4.44 62.32
N ALA A 29 -42.65 -3.19 62.12
CA ALA A 29 -43.09 -1.95 62.78
C ALA A 29 -42.44 -1.54 64.12
N GLU A 30 -42.12 -0.22 64.13
CA GLU A 30 -42.10 0.77 65.24
C GLU A 30 -40.97 0.70 66.26
N GLU A 31 -40.37 1.75 66.70
CA GLU A 31 -40.70 3.17 66.92
C GLU A 31 -39.45 3.99 67.26
N ASN A 32 -39.39 5.16 66.70
CA ASN A 32 -39.02 6.49 67.19
C ASN A 32 -38.02 6.63 68.37
N THR A 33 -36.97 7.42 68.10
CA THR A 33 -36.70 8.66 68.85
C THR A 33 -35.62 9.54 68.19
N ASN A 34 -35.97 10.80 68.09
CA ASN A 34 -35.18 11.97 67.67
C ASN A 34 -33.77 12.10 68.25
N SER A 35 -32.83 12.60 67.40
CA SER A 35 -32.13 13.85 67.71
C SER A 35 -31.44 14.43 66.45
N ASP A 36 -31.78 15.66 66.16
CA ASP A 36 -31.18 16.56 65.16
C ASP A 36 -29.66 16.70 65.31
N THR A 37 -28.93 16.51 64.21
CA THR A 37 -27.85 17.40 63.84
C THR A 37 -27.71 17.42 62.29
N ASN A 38 -28.25 18.44 61.68
CA ASN A 38 -28.01 18.83 60.29
C ASN A 38 -26.56 19.25 60.14
N LEU A 39 -25.76 18.45 59.47
CA LEU A 39 -24.58 18.87 58.72
C LEU A 39 -24.80 18.53 57.25
N PRO A 40 -24.58 19.46 56.30
CA PRO A 40 -24.72 19.15 54.88
C PRO A 40 -23.64 18.13 54.52
N LEU A 41 -24.03 16.97 54.04
CA LEU A 41 -23.14 16.06 53.29
C LEU A 41 -22.61 16.85 52.08
N GLU A 42 -21.30 17.10 52.06
CA GLU A 42 -20.65 17.46 50.82
C GLU A 42 -21.00 16.41 49.75
N PRO A 43 -21.31 16.84 48.52
CA PRO A 43 -21.55 15.89 47.45
C PRO A 43 -20.23 15.11 47.25
N THR A 44 -20.32 13.77 47.39
CA THR A 44 -19.27 12.87 46.87
C THR A 44 -18.94 13.34 45.47
N PRO A 45 -17.68 13.61 45.14
CA PRO A 45 -17.32 13.95 43.78
C PRO A 45 -17.77 12.78 42.88
N GLU A 46 -18.58 13.09 41.87
CA GLU A 46 -18.86 12.16 40.79
C GLU A 46 -17.50 11.62 40.31
N PRO A 47 -17.34 10.32 40.05
CA PRO A 47 -16.12 9.80 39.47
C PRO A 47 -15.92 10.56 38.14
N THR A 48 -14.82 11.28 38.03
CA THR A 48 -14.36 11.83 36.78
C THR A 48 -14.43 10.71 35.74
N PRO A 49 -15.04 10.95 34.56
CA PRO A 49 -15.08 9.93 33.53
C PRO A 49 -13.63 9.48 33.26
N SER A 50 -13.39 8.18 33.36
CA SER A 50 -12.12 7.56 32.96
C SER A 50 -11.84 8.01 31.53
N SER A 51 -10.71 8.68 31.30
CA SER A 51 -10.33 9.08 29.95
C SER A 51 -10.10 7.79 29.14
N ALA A 52 -10.74 7.71 27.96
CA ALA A 52 -10.64 6.53 27.11
C ALA A 52 -9.21 6.38 26.58
N ALA A 53 -8.81 5.13 26.28
CA ALA A 53 -7.54 4.86 25.63
C ALA A 53 -7.42 5.63 24.30
N PRO A 54 -6.23 6.13 23.98
CA PRO A 54 -5.97 6.73 22.67
C PRO A 54 -6.30 5.74 21.55
N LYS A 55 -7.04 6.18 20.55
CA LYS A 55 -7.41 5.33 19.41
C LYS A 55 -6.38 5.45 18.28
N ASN A 56 -6.35 4.45 17.41
CA ASN A 56 -5.50 4.41 16.22
C ASN A 56 -4.02 4.68 16.54
N LEU A 57 -3.52 4.05 17.62
CA LEU A 57 -2.08 4.10 17.90
C LEU A 57 -1.32 3.37 16.80
N MET A 58 -0.41 4.10 16.15
CA MET A 58 0.48 3.59 15.11
C MET A 58 1.92 3.84 15.50
N ALA A 59 2.82 2.95 15.07
CA ALA A 59 4.25 3.11 15.22
C ALA A 59 4.94 2.90 13.86
N HIS A 60 5.82 3.83 13.50
CA HIS A 60 6.54 3.83 12.24
C HIS A 60 8.04 3.88 12.49
N ALA A 61 8.78 2.94 11.94
CA ALA A 61 10.22 3.01 11.94
C ALA A 61 10.70 4.04 10.91
N TYR A 62 11.20 5.16 11.39
CA TYR A 62 11.76 6.22 10.53
C TYR A 62 13.19 5.90 10.09
N SER A 63 13.96 5.25 10.96
CA SER A 63 15.31 4.77 10.66
C SER A 63 15.67 3.59 11.55
N GLY A 64 16.90 3.09 11.46
CA GLY A 64 17.42 2.08 12.38
C GLY A 64 17.50 2.55 13.84
N THR A 65 17.43 3.85 14.09
CA THR A 65 17.59 4.43 15.44
C THR A 65 16.42 5.32 15.87
N ARG A 66 15.34 5.42 15.06
CA ARG A 66 14.22 6.32 15.32
C ARG A 66 12.87 5.65 15.03
N MET A 67 11.89 5.88 15.89
CA MET A 67 10.51 5.41 15.78
C MET A 67 9.53 6.56 16.00
N GLY A 68 8.62 6.77 15.06
CA GLY A 68 7.50 7.70 15.22
C GLY A 68 6.27 6.98 15.75
N LEU A 69 5.59 7.62 16.69
CA LEU A 69 4.31 7.17 17.23
C LEU A 69 3.24 8.20 16.95
N SER A 70 2.05 7.78 16.63
CA SER A 70 0.91 8.66 16.41
C SER A 70 -0.39 8.00 16.84
N TRP A 71 -1.40 8.81 17.23
CA TRP A 71 -2.72 8.35 17.65
C TRP A 71 -3.75 9.45 17.46
N LEU A 72 -5.05 9.11 17.52
CA LEU A 72 -6.10 10.11 17.47
C LEU A 72 -6.09 10.99 18.72
N ASP A 73 -6.14 12.30 18.52
CA ASP A 73 -6.15 13.28 19.59
C ASP A 73 -7.50 13.30 20.33
N SER A 74 -7.45 13.10 21.64
CA SER A 74 -8.61 13.29 22.54
C SER A 74 -8.52 14.59 23.35
N GLY A 75 -7.48 15.40 23.12
CA GLY A 75 -7.26 16.65 23.86
C GLY A 75 -6.67 16.46 25.27
N GLU A 76 -6.18 15.27 25.55
CA GLU A 76 -5.62 14.85 26.85
C GLU A 76 -4.11 15.03 26.94
N THR A 77 -3.55 14.80 28.10
CA THR A 77 -2.12 14.60 28.27
C THR A 77 -1.82 13.11 28.17
N TYR A 78 -0.89 12.74 27.31
CA TYR A 78 -0.50 11.36 27.04
C TYR A 78 0.82 11.02 27.69
N THR A 79 0.90 9.87 28.31
CA THR A 79 2.15 9.29 28.80
C THR A 79 2.61 8.21 27.83
N VAL A 80 3.82 8.35 27.32
CA VAL A 80 4.45 7.43 26.36
C VAL A 80 5.35 6.46 27.10
N TYR A 81 5.19 5.19 26.83
CA TYR A 81 6.02 4.11 27.39
C TYR A 81 6.69 3.35 26.24
N ARG A 82 7.94 2.93 26.50
CA ARG A 82 8.67 1.95 25.69
C ARG A 82 9.07 0.78 26.60
N ASP A 83 8.72 -0.43 26.20
CA ASP A 83 9.01 -1.67 26.97
C ASP A 83 8.59 -1.54 28.45
N ASN A 84 7.40 -0.98 28.67
CA ASN A 84 6.81 -0.66 29.99
C ASN A 84 7.56 0.40 30.82
N VAL A 85 8.53 1.11 30.23
CA VAL A 85 9.23 2.22 30.88
C VAL A 85 8.70 3.55 30.32
N GLN A 86 8.25 4.44 31.19
CA GLN A 86 7.85 5.78 30.77
C GLN A 86 9.06 6.53 30.15
N ILE A 87 8.91 7.00 28.92
CA ILE A 87 9.94 7.73 28.18
C ILE A 87 9.57 9.20 27.94
N ALA A 88 8.28 9.53 27.90
CA ALA A 88 7.82 10.90 27.70
C ALA A 88 6.43 11.16 28.30
N GLN A 89 6.07 12.44 28.39
CA GLN A 89 4.72 12.92 28.62
C GLN A 89 4.46 14.05 27.64
N VAL A 90 3.41 13.93 26.81
CA VAL A 90 3.12 14.86 25.71
C VAL A 90 1.65 15.27 25.71
N THR A 91 1.37 16.45 25.15
CA THR A 91 0.00 16.94 24.95
C THR A 91 -0.41 16.88 23.47
N THR A 92 0.45 16.32 22.63
CA THR A 92 0.24 16.13 21.20
C THR A 92 -0.02 14.65 20.93
N PRO A 93 -0.85 14.30 19.95
CA PRO A 93 -1.14 12.92 19.59
C PRO A 93 -0.01 12.26 18.78
N TYR A 94 1.22 12.63 19.09
CA TYR A 94 2.40 12.23 18.34
C TYR A 94 3.66 12.29 19.21
N PHE A 95 4.62 11.37 18.97
CA PHE A 95 5.91 11.33 19.64
C PHE A 95 6.98 10.66 18.76
N VAL A 96 8.23 11.14 18.80
CA VAL A 96 9.38 10.45 18.18
C VAL A 96 10.31 9.94 19.25
N ASP A 97 10.59 8.66 19.20
CA ASP A 97 11.57 8.00 20.03
C ASP A 97 12.89 7.86 19.27
N GLU A 98 13.98 8.33 19.87
CA GLU A 98 15.31 8.39 19.24
C GLU A 98 16.35 7.59 20.04
N GLY A 99 17.50 7.31 19.40
CA GLY A 99 18.59 6.57 20.03
C GLY A 99 18.29 5.08 20.22
N LEU A 100 17.44 4.53 19.36
CA LEU A 100 17.07 3.12 19.35
C LEU A 100 18.20 2.26 18.77
N THR A 101 18.09 0.95 18.96
CA THR A 101 19.00 -0.02 18.33
C THR A 101 18.41 -0.46 17.00
N ILE A 102 19.24 -0.56 15.98
CA ILE A 102 18.85 -1.02 14.65
C ILE A 102 18.26 -2.43 14.70
N ASN A 103 17.29 -2.69 13.82
CA ASN A 103 16.64 -4.01 13.64
C ASN A 103 16.14 -4.61 14.96
N THR A 104 15.60 -3.79 15.84
CA THR A 104 15.20 -4.20 17.18
C THR A 104 13.72 -3.90 17.40
N PRO A 105 12.90 -4.89 17.83
CA PRO A 105 11.50 -4.66 18.18
C PRO A 105 11.39 -3.90 19.49
N TYR A 106 10.43 -2.97 19.56
CA TYR A 106 10.07 -2.22 20.75
C TYR A 106 8.56 -2.25 20.94
N GLN A 107 8.12 -2.48 22.18
CA GLN A 107 6.71 -2.34 22.53
C GLN A 107 6.46 -0.92 23.04
N TYR A 108 5.52 -0.22 22.42
CA TYR A 108 5.07 1.10 22.87
C TYR A 108 3.70 1.02 23.48
N ALA A 109 3.46 1.87 24.48
CA ALA A 109 2.15 2.08 25.06
C ALA A 109 1.90 3.57 25.24
N ILE A 110 0.69 4.02 24.91
CA ILE A 110 0.24 5.39 25.12
C ILE A 110 -0.94 5.34 26.10
N SER A 111 -0.84 6.08 27.18
CA SER A 111 -1.88 6.10 28.21
C SER A 111 -2.30 7.52 28.54
N THR A 112 -3.58 7.72 28.74
CA THR A 112 -4.17 8.97 29.26
C THR A 112 -4.26 9.00 30.79
N ALA A 113 -4.00 7.90 31.47
CA ALA A 113 -4.00 7.80 32.93
C ALA A 113 -2.82 6.99 33.47
N SER A 114 -2.91 5.66 33.48
CA SER A 114 -1.86 4.76 33.98
C SER A 114 -1.68 3.60 33.01
N ILE A 115 -0.43 3.14 32.83
CA ILE A 115 -0.13 1.98 31.98
C ILE A 115 -0.86 0.69 32.43
N ASP A 116 -1.19 0.59 33.70
CA ASP A 116 -1.88 -0.59 34.25
C ASP A 116 -3.41 -0.53 34.03
N ASP A 117 -3.93 0.58 33.52
CA ASP A 117 -5.34 0.73 33.18
C ASP A 117 -5.58 0.44 31.69
N ALA A 118 -6.03 -0.76 31.39
CA ALA A 118 -6.31 -1.19 30.02
C ALA A 118 -7.42 -0.36 29.31
N GLN A 119 -8.26 0.36 30.08
CA GLN A 119 -9.29 1.24 29.49
C GLN A 119 -8.74 2.60 29.06
N SER A 120 -7.56 2.97 29.53
CA SER A 120 -6.90 4.24 29.23
C SER A 120 -5.58 4.05 28.44
N THR A 121 -5.23 2.83 28.03
CA THR A 121 -3.95 2.52 27.42
C THR A 121 -4.11 1.76 26.11
N SER A 122 -3.48 2.26 25.05
CA SER A 122 -3.28 1.55 23.77
C SER A 122 -1.85 1.10 23.62
N THR A 123 -1.64 -0.05 22.97
CA THR A 123 -0.31 -0.63 22.78
C THR A 123 -0.06 -0.98 21.30
N VAL A 124 1.19 -0.88 20.87
CA VAL A 124 1.67 -1.29 19.56
C VAL A 124 3.09 -1.82 19.67
N THR A 125 3.44 -2.81 18.85
CA THR A 125 4.82 -3.29 18.72
C THR A 125 5.32 -2.95 17.33
N ALA A 126 6.49 -2.36 17.24
CA ALA A 126 7.12 -2.03 15.96
C ALA A 126 8.63 -2.24 16.05
N LYS A 127 9.26 -2.46 14.91
CA LYS A 127 10.68 -2.75 14.79
C LYS A 127 11.39 -1.65 14.03
N THR A 128 12.55 -1.22 14.52
CA THR A 128 13.41 -0.25 13.81
C THR A 128 13.98 -0.84 12.53
N LEU A 129 14.35 0.03 11.58
CA LEU A 129 14.89 -0.41 10.29
C LEU A 129 16.23 -1.14 10.42
N LEU A 130 16.58 -1.87 9.36
CA LEU A 130 17.78 -2.71 9.26
C LEU A 130 19.10 -1.92 9.32
N ASN A 131 19.07 -0.68 8.94
CA ASN A 131 20.22 0.22 8.95
C ASN A 131 19.80 1.64 9.28
N ASP A 132 20.77 2.42 9.71
CA ASP A 132 20.62 3.84 9.99
C ASP A 132 21.00 4.68 8.76
N THR A 133 21.54 4.03 7.75
CA THR A 133 21.84 4.65 6.47
C THR A 133 20.55 4.79 5.70
N ASN A 134 20.04 5.95 5.78
CA ASN A 134 18.97 6.44 4.98
C ASN A 134 19.33 6.29 3.51
N THR A 135 18.62 5.42 2.78
CA THR A 135 18.83 5.22 1.35
C THR A 135 18.37 6.42 0.52
N GLY A 136 17.82 7.44 1.16
CA GLY A 136 17.34 8.65 0.52
C GLY A 136 15.86 8.63 0.15
N LEU A 137 15.20 7.48 0.13
CA LEU A 137 13.85 7.35 -0.39
C LEU A 137 12.77 7.40 0.68
N ASN A 138 13.06 6.87 1.87
CA ASN A 138 12.16 6.92 3.03
C ASN A 138 12.49 8.07 3.99
N ASN A 139 13.21 9.05 3.54
CA ASN A 139 13.73 10.14 4.37
C ASN A 139 12.65 11.07 4.90
N GLY A 140 11.48 11.07 4.31
CA GLY A 140 10.37 11.86 4.80
C GLY A 140 9.90 11.46 6.17
N ALA A 141 10.08 10.18 6.51
CA ALA A 141 9.72 9.72 7.83
C ALA A 141 10.69 10.18 8.93
N GLU A 142 11.91 10.61 8.60
CA GLU A 142 12.88 11.09 9.60
C GLU A 142 12.58 12.46 10.17
N THR A 143 11.79 13.24 9.49
CA THR A 143 11.58 14.65 9.81
C THR A 143 10.21 14.97 10.39
N VAL A 144 9.35 13.98 10.61
CA VAL A 144 8.11 14.23 11.34
C VAL A 144 8.47 14.53 12.78
N ILE A 145 8.40 15.79 13.13
CA ILE A 145 8.72 16.31 14.47
C ILE A 145 7.42 16.37 15.28
N ALA A 146 7.50 16.00 16.55
CA ALA A 146 6.41 16.22 17.48
C ALA A 146 5.97 17.70 17.44
N ASN A 147 4.68 17.95 17.23
CA ASN A 147 4.05 19.27 17.19
C ASN A 147 3.88 19.93 15.82
N ASP A 148 3.60 19.19 14.78
CA ASP A 148 3.31 19.73 13.45
C ASP A 148 1.83 20.16 13.23
N ARG A 149 1.10 20.42 14.29
CA ARG A 149 -0.20 21.11 14.17
C ARG A 149 0.01 22.51 13.58
N LEU A 150 -0.93 22.97 12.77
CA LEU A 150 -0.82 24.31 12.15
C LEU A 150 -0.58 25.43 13.16
N ILE A 151 -1.10 25.32 14.37
CA ILE A 151 -0.88 26.33 15.43
C ILE A 151 0.58 26.40 15.90
N ASN A 152 1.39 25.40 15.63
CA ASN A 152 2.80 25.36 15.98
C ASN A 152 3.69 25.98 14.89
N PHE A 153 3.13 26.23 13.72
CA PHE A 153 3.78 26.92 12.63
C PHE A 153 3.46 28.41 12.67
N SER A 154 4.45 29.20 13.04
CA SER A 154 4.26 30.65 13.28
C SER A 154 3.81 31.40 12.02
N ALA A 155 4.25 30.97 10.86
CA ALA A 155 3.91 31.54 9.58
C ALA A 155 2.46 31.25 9.15
N CYS A 156 1.85 30.19 9.66
CA CYS A 156 0.43 29.91 9.40
C CYS A 156 -0.51 30.89 10.06
N ASN A 157 -0.02 31.62 11.09
CA ASN A 157 -0.79 32.62 11.85
C ASN A 157 -2.11 32.08 12.43
N ILE A 158 -2.12 30.83 12.83
CA ILE A 158 -3.26 30.11 13.43
C ILE A 158 -3.05 30.07 14.95
N THR A 159 -4.12 30.30 15.71
CA THR A 159 -4.05 30.47 17.17
C THR A 159 -4.82 29.40 17.95
N THR A 160 -5.63 28.57 17.28
CA THR A 160 -6.47 27.54 17.92
C THR A 160 -6.45 26.23 17.17
N ASN A 161 -6.60 25.12 17.89
CA ASN A 161 -6.66 23.76 17.33
C ASN A 161 -7.87 23.49 16.41
N ARG A 162 -8.84 24.40 16.35
CA ARG A 162 -10.03 24.28 15.49
C ARG A 162 -9.83 24.94 14.13
N GLN A 163 -8.73 25.68 13.95
CA GLN A 163 -8.41 26.32 12.69
C GLN A 163 -7.69 25.33 11.78
N THR A 164 -8.01 25.41 10.50
CA THR A 164 -7.51 24.51 9.44
C THR A 164 -6.78 25.31 8.37
N ALA A 165 -6.33 24.64 7.31
CA ALA A 165 -5.71 25.30 6.16
C ALA A 165 -6.64 26.31 5.48
N LEU A 166 -7.96 26.18 5.63
CA LEU A 166 -8.95 27.14 5.14
C LEU A 166 -8.88 28.49 5.84
N ASP A 167 -8.36 28.54 7.06
CA ASP A 167 -8.21 29.76 7.83
C ASP A 167 -6.90 30.52 7.54
N VAL A 168 -5.97 29.90 6.79
CA VAL A 168 -4.72 30.54 6.36
C VAL A 168 -5.04 31.55 5.25
N THR A 169 -4.69 32.84 5.47
CA THR A 169 -4.93 33.88 4.45
C THR A 169 -4.00 33.70 3.26
N ASP A 170 -4.43 34.14 2.06
CA ASP A 170 -3.63 34.02 0.83
C ASP A 170 -2.23 34.60 0.96
N GLU A 171 -2.07 35.67 1.73
CA GLU A 171 -0.79 36.34 1.97
C GLU A 171 0.17 35.49 2.82
N ASN A 172 -0.36 34.57 3.62
CA ASN A 172 0.42 33.70 4.51
C ASN A 172 0.64 32.30 3.97
N LEU A 173 0.00 31.89 2.87
CA LEU A 173 0.06 30.51 2.35
C LEU A 173 1.49 30.05 2.07
N ASP A 174 2.26 30.86 1.32
CA ASP A 174 3.64 30.51 0.99
C ASP A 174 4.52 30.42 2.24
N ALA A 175 4.35 31.36 3.17
CA ALA A 175 5.12 31.33 4.40
C ALA A 175 4.78 30.10 5.26
N CYS A 176 3.48 29.78 5.40
CA CYS A 176 2.99 28.62 6.14
C CYS A 176 3.49 27.32 5.52
N LEU A 177 3.27 27.12 4.22
CA LEU A 177 3.68 25.90 3.53
C LEU A 177 5.21 25.74 3.54
N ASN A 178 5.98 26.80 3.30
CA ASN A 178 7.44 26.74 3.36
C ASN A 178 7.97 26.43 4.77
N GLU A 179 7.33 26.92 5.83
CA GLU A 179 7.70 26.52 7.20
C GLU A 179 7.46 25.02 7.42
N MET A 180 6.32 24.47 6.96
CA MET A 180 6.03 23.04 7.02
C MET A 180 6.99 22.20 6.17
N LEU A 181 7.30 22.63 4.95
CA LEU A 181 8.26 21.94 4.06
C LEU A 181 9.67 21.92 4.65
N THR A 182 10.09 23.02 5.27
CA THR A 182 11.38 23.11 5.96
C THR A 182 11.42 22.18 7.17
N HIS A 183 10.32 22.15 7.93
CA HIS A 183 10.16 21.28 9.08
C HIS A 183 10.24 19.80 8.71
N ASN A 184 9.66 19.42 7.57
CA ASN A 184 9.71 18.07 7.03
C ASN A 184 10.94 17.81 6.15
N ALA A 185 11.92 18.69 6.09
CA ALA A 185 13.13 18.62 5.27
C ALA A 185 12.87 18.22 3.80
N MET A 186 11.73 18.64 3.23
CA MET A 186 11.26 18.21 1.92
C MET A 186 12.29 18.45 0.81
N ALA A 187 12.96 19.61 0.82
CA ALA A 187 13.97 19.92 -0.20
C ALA A 187 15.16 18.95 -0.18
N SER A 188 15.64 18.54 1.00
CA SER A 188 16.76 17.57 1.08
C SER A 188 16.31 16.16 0.68
N HIS A 189 15.07 15.77 1.00
CA HIS A 189 14.51 14.50 0.55
C HIS A 189 14.36 14.46 -0.97
N LEU A 190 13.90 15.55 -1.58
CA LEU A 190 13.76 15.68 -3.02
C LEU A 190 15.13 15.61 -3.72
N GLU A 191 16.15 16.31 -3.19
CA GLU A 191 17.52 16.24 -3.70
C GLU A 191 18.06 14.79 -3.68
N ASN A 192 17.90 14.11 -2.55
CA ASN A 192 18.34 12.72 -2.39
C ASN A 192 17.60 11.78 -3.36
N MET A 193 16.28 11.91 -3.50
CA MET A 193 15.49 11.11 -4.42
C MET A 193 15.93 11.34 -5.88
N ARG A 194 16.14 12.58 -6.29
CA ARG A 194 16.65 12.91 -7.64
C ARG A 194 18.04 12.35 -7.89
N ALA A 195 18.94 12.44 -6.90
CA ALA A 195 20.27 11.86 -7.00
C ALA A 195 20.24 10.33 -7.13
N PHE A 196 19.37 9.67 -6.36
CA PHE A 196 19.16 8.23 -6.46
C PHE A 196 18.58 7.84 -7.81
N ALA A 197 17.53 8.52 -8.28
CA ALA A 197 16.91 8.30 -9.58
C ALA A 197 17.91 8.45 -10.74
N ALA A 198 18.75 9.50 -10.69
CA ALA A 198 19.79 9.72 -11.67
C ALA A 198 20.83 8.60 -11.67
N ARG A 199 21.23 8.12 -10.48
CA ARG A 199 22.15 7.00 -10.32
C ARG A 199 21.55 5.71 -10.90
N VAL A 200 20.33 5.35 -10.52
CA VAL A 200 19.63 4.15 -11.01
C VAL A 200 19.60 4.15 -12.54
N ARG A 201 19.16 5.25 -13.16
CA ARG A 201 19.15 5.37 -14.64
C ARG A 201 20.53 5.21 -15.27
N SER A 202 21.56 5.82 -14.67
CA SER A 202 22.92 5.80 -15.22
C SER A 202 23.62 4.42 -15.13
N GLU A 203 23.18 3.58 -14.22
CA GLU A 203 23.67 2.21 -14.04
C GLU A 203 23.14 1.25 -15.11
N GLN A 204 22.05 1.62 -15.83
CA GLN A 204 21.43 0.74 -16.81
C GLN A 204 22.12 0.84 -18.18
N ALA A 205 22.67 -0.28 -18.67
CA ALA A 205 23.23 -0.36 -20.01
C ALA A 205 22.13 -0.28 -21.08
N PRO A 206 22.24 0.60 -22.09
CA PRO A 206 21.20 0.78 -23.10
C PRO A 206 20.76 -0.51 -23.80
N ALA A 207 21.69 -1.41 -24.11
CA ALA A 207 21.39 -2.69 -24.75
C ALA A 207 20.58 -3.63 -23.83
N LYS A 208 20.79 -3.54 -22.50
CA LYS A 208 20.01 -4.31 -21.52
C LYS A 208 18.59 -3.74 -21.37
N VAL A 209 18.46 -2.41 -21.35
CA VAL A 209 17.16 -1.72 -21.35
C VAL A 209 16.36 -2.08 -22.62
N GLU A 210 17.00 -2.07 -23.79
CA GLU A 210 16.33 -2.45 -25.05
C GLU A 210 15.88 -3.92 -25.02
N LEU A 211 16.71 -4.84 -24.56
CA LEU A 211 16.35 -6.23 -24.38
C LEU A 211 15.15 -6.37 -23.43
N GLY A 212 15.20 -5.69 -22.27
CA GLY A 212 14.12 -5.70 -21.28
C GLY A 212 12.80 -5.16 -21.83
N MET A 213 12.86 -4.04 -22.55
CA MET A 213 11.69 -3.49 -23.24
C MET A 213 11.03 -4.51 -24.19
N LYS A 214 11.83 -5.18 -25.01
CA LYS A 214 11.32 -6.20 -25.95
C LYS A 214 10.76 -7.43 -25.22
N LEU A 215 11.38 -7.87 -24.13
CA LEU A 215 10.88 -8.96 -23.29
C LEU A 215 9.57 -8.59 -22.58
N PHE A 216 9.49 -7.41 -22.02
CA PHE A 216 8.31 -6.90 -21.31
C PHE A 216 7.07 -6.78 -22.20
N HIS A 217 7.28 -6.53 -23.50
CA HIS A 217 6.21 -6.47 -24.51
C HIS A 217 6.05 -7.77 -25.31
N ASN A 218 6.67 -8.89 -24.88
CA ASN A 218 6.61 -10.15 -25.62
C ASN A 218 5.71 -11.17 -24.95
N LYS A 219 4.75 -11.70 -25.71
CA LYS A 219 3.74 -12.66 -25.24
C LYS A 219 4.28 -14.09 -25.04
N SER A 220 5.51 -14.39 -25.48
CA SER A 220 6.07 -15.76 -25.35
C SER A 220 6.36 -16.18 -23.92
N LEU A 221 6.35 -15.27 -22.96
CA LEU A 221 6.49 -15.58 -21.53
C LEU A 221 5.17 -16.02 -20.88
N SER A 222 4.02 -15.87 -21.54
CA SER A 222 2.76 -16.45 -21.10
C SER A 222 2.55 -17.85 -21.69
N ALA A 223 1.83 -18.73 -21.00
CA ALA A 223 1.62 -20.11 -21.39
C ALA A 223 1.02 -20.24 -22.81
N ASN A 224 0.04 -19.43 -23.13
CA ASN A 224 -0.73 -19.47 -24.38
C ASN A 224 -0.37 -18.38 -25.42
N ASN A 225 0.68 -17.56 -25.20
CA ASN A 225 1.13 -16.46 -26.06
C ASN A 225 0.07 -15.37 -26.29
N ASP A 226 -0.76 -15.07 -25.31
CA ASP A 226 -1.78 -14.02 -25.40
C ASP A 226 -1.55 -12.85 -24.47
N THR A 227 -0.63 -12.97 -23.51
CA THR A 227 -0.37 -11.97 -22.48
C THR A 227 1.12 -11.65 -22.40
N ALA A 228 1.45 -10.37 -22.25
CA ALA A 228 2.79 -9.85 -21.96
C ALA A 228 2.72 -9.03 -20.67
N CYS A 229 3.85 -8.67 -20.05
CA CYS A 229 3.86 -7.77 -18.88
C CYS A 229 3.13 -6.46 -19.22
N SER A 230 3.35 -5.93 -20.42
CA SER A 230 2.67 -4.73 -20.93
C SER A 230 1.17 -4.91 -21.22
N SER A 231 0.60 -6.11 -21.09
CA SER A 231 -0.85 -6.27 -21.13
C SER A 231 -1.57 -5.64 -19.94
N CYS A 232 -0.89 -5.61 -18.78
CA CYS A 232 -1.38 -5.04 -17.53
C CYS A 232 -0.52 -3.85 -17.06
N HIS A 233 0.66 -3.64 -17.68
CA HIS A 233 1.62 -2.60 -17.29
C HIS A 233 2.12 -1.82 -18.51
N HIS A 234 1.18 -1.20 -19.27
CA HIS A 234 1.57 -0.48 -20.48
C HIS A 234 1.99 0.97 -20.15
N PRO A 235 3.17 1.45 -20.63
CA PRO A 235 3.65 2.80 -20.30
C PRO A 235 2.68 3.94 -20.62
N ALA A 236 1.87 3.79 -21.64
CA ALA A 236 0.87 4.80 -22.05
C ALA A 236 -0.44 4.75 -21.23
N LEU A 237 -0.61 3.80 -20.31
CA LEU A 237 -1.79 3.67 -19.46
C LEU A 237 -1.40 3.84 -18.00
N GLY A 238 -1.96 4.84 -17.31
CA GLY A 238 -1.80 5.01 -15.88
C GLY A 238 -0.35 4.96 -15.36
N CYS A 239 0.65 5.45 -16.14
CA CYS A 239 2.07 5.39 -15.77
C CYS A 239 2.59 3.93 -15.63
N GLY A 240 2.16 3.03 -16.52
CA GLY A 240 2.50 1.60 -16.48
C GLY A 240 1.52 0.74 -15.68
N GLY A 241 0.24 1.09 -15.73
CA GLY A 241 -0.90 0.28 -15.34
C GLY A 241 -1.69 -0.21 -16.55
N ASP A 242 -2.99 -0.44 -16.38
CA ASP A 242 -3.89 -0.89 -17.45
C ASP A 242 -5.25 -0.17 -17.49
N ASP A 243 -5.46 0.84 -16.63
CA ASP A 243 -6.71 1.60 -16.48
C ASP A 243 -7.94 0.72 -16.15
N LEU A 244 -7.73 -0.50 -15.67
CA LEU A 244 -8.77 -1.40 -15.22
C LEU A 244 -8.82 -1.50 -13.71
N SER A 245 -9.99 -1.77 -13.14
CA SER A 245 -10.13 -2.08 -11.71
C SER A 245 -9.33 -3.35 -11.36
N MET A 246 -9.64 -4.42 -12.07
CA MET A 246 -8.93 -5.70 -11.96
C MET A 246 -8.40 -6.10 -13.33
N PRO A 247 -7.13 -6.45 -13.44
CA PRO A 247 -6.52 -6.80 -14.72
C PRO A 247 -7.16 -8.01 -15.37
N ILE A 248 -7.10 -8.03 -16.69
CA ILE A 248 -7.41 -9.20 -17.50
C ILE A 248 -6.09 -9.70 -18.07
N GLY A 249 -5.58 -10.81 -17.51
CA GLY A 249 -4.38 -11.48 -17.95
C GLY A 249 -4.65 -12.37 -19.17
N VAL A 250 -4.56 -13.68 -18.97
CA VAL A 250 -4.81 -14.68 -20.02
C VAL A 250 -6.29 -14.72 -20.49
N ASN A 251 -6.52 -15.36 -21.63
CA ASN A 251 -7.85 -15.55 -22.23
C ASN A 251 -8.55 -14.24 -22.65
N SER A 252 -7.80 -13.18 -22.90
CA SER A 252 -8.37 -11.96 -23.48
C SER A 252 -8.96 -12.25 -24.86
N VAL A 253 -10.17 -11.75 -25.14
CA VAL A 253 -10.84 -11.87 -26.43
C VAL A 253 -9.98 -11.29 -27.57
N VAL A 254 -9.32 -10.16 -27.31
CA VAL A 254 -8.38 -9.51 -28.22
C VAL A 254 -7.12 -9.17 -27.44
N PRO A 255 -6.05 -9.96 -27.55
CA PRO A 255 -4.81 -9.74 -26.80
C PRO A 255 -4.21 -8.34 -26.92
N GLU A 256 -4.31 -7.72 -28.10
CA GLU A 256 -3.76 -6.40 -28.39
C GLU A 256 -4.60 -5.24 -27.83
N LEU A 257 -5.87 -5.48 -27.48
CA LEU A 257 -6.75 -4.46 -26.90
C LEU A 257 -6.42 -4.30 -25.41
N LEU A 258 -5.98 -3.09 -25.02
CA LEU A 258 -5.67 -2.74 -23.65
C LEU A 258 -6.62 -1.65 -23.11
N GLY A 259 -6.64 -1.52 -21.78
CA GLY A 259 -7.48 -0.54 -21.11
C GLY A 259 -8.97 -0.87 -21.14
N PRO A 260 -9.83 0.13 -20.90
CA PRO A 260 -11.27 -0.03 -20.95
C PRO A 260 -11.74 -0.63 -22.28
N GLY A 261 -12.49 -1.72 -22.19
CA GLY A 261 -12.93 -2.51 -23.35
C GLY A 261 -12.21 -3.84 -23.52
N ARG A 262 -11.07 -4.06 -22.85
CA ARG A 262 -10.45 -5.40 -22.74
C ARG A 262 -11.41 -6.32 -22.00
N SER A 263 -11.63 -7.50 -22.50
CA SER A 263 -12.60 -8.47 -21.95
C SER A 263 -12.04 -9.88 -21.95
N ASP A 264 -12.41 -10.67 -20.94
CA ASP A 264 -12.11 -12.09 -20.84
C ASP A 264 -13.06 -12.92 -21.71
N ALA A 265 -12.55 -13.97 -22.35
CA ALA A 265 -13.33 -14.84 -23.25
C ALA A 265 -14.23 -15.84 -22.49
N THR A 266 -14.01 -16.06 -21.21
CA THR A 266 -14.69 -17.09 -20.41
C THR A 266 -15.84 -16.52 -19.58
N ASN A 267 -15.61 -15.41 -18.93
CA ASN A 267 -16.61 -14.62 -18.20
C ASN A 267 -16.17 -13.17 -18.22
N ASN A 268 -17.07 -12.23 -18.10
CA ASN A 268 -16.71 -10.79 -18.14
C ASN A 268 -16.18 -10.25 -16.80
N VAL A 269 -16.01 -11.12 -15.81
CA VAL A 269 -15.47 -10.73 -14.49
C VAL A 269 -14.06 -11.28 -14.38
N PRO A 270 -13.04 -10.41 -14.29
CA PRO A 270 -11.65 -10.83 -14.17
C PRO A 270 -11.40 -11.62 -12.90
N ILE A 271 -10.44 -12.54 -12.98
CA ILE A 271 -10.02 -13.38 -11.86
C ILE A 271 -8.67 -12.97 -11.25
N VAL A 272 -8.01 -11.94 -11.80
CA VAL A 272 -6.85 -11.32 -11.15
C VAL A 272 -7.39 -10.41 -10.05
N PRO A 273 -7.10 -10.71 -8.77
CA PRO A 273 -7.87 -10.12 -7.66
C PRO A 273 -7.49 -8.69 -7.31
N ARG A 274 -6.33 -8.21 -7.74
CA ARG A 274 -5.79 -6.90 -7.37
C ARG A 274 -5.51 -6.05 -8.59
N ASN A 275 -5.69 -4.74 -8.43
CA ASN A 275 -5.34 -3.75 -9.43
C ASN A 275 -3.86 -3.82 -9.82
N SER A 276 -3.55 -3.62 -11.10
CA SER A 276 -2.17 -3.51 -11.60
C SER A 276 -1.50 -2.26 -11.03
N PRO A 277 -0.52 -2.38 -10.14
CA PRO A 277 0.20 -1.20 -9.68
C PRO A 277 1.04 -0.62 -10.82
N ALA A 278 1.07 0.71 -10.93
CA ALA A 278 1.89 1.38 -11.92
C ALA A 278 3.37 0.97 -11.81
N THR A 279 4.03 0.71 -12.94
CA THR A 279 5.45 0.34 -13.00
C THR A 279 6.38 1.54 -12.97
N CYS A 280 5.89 2.75 -13.22
CA CYS A 280 6.73 3.93 -13.10
C CYS A 280 7.20 4.11 -11.65
N ASN A 281 8.44 4.58 -11.51
CA ASN A 281 9.09 4.80 -10.23
C ASN A 281 9.32 3.53 -9.37
N THR A 282 9.05 2.31 -9.87
CA THR A 282 9.25 1.07 -9.10
C THR A 282 10.69 0.85 -8.65
N ALA A 283 11.67 1.29 -9.43
CA ALA A 283 13.08 1.23 -9.04
C ALA A 283 13.46 2.15 -7.86
N LEU A 284 12.56 3.04 -7.44
CA LEU A 284 12.74 3.89 -6.27
C LEU A 284 12.24 3.23 -4.97
N TRP A 285 11.60 2.05 -5.05
CA TRP A 285 11.18 1.30 -3.88
C TRP A 285 12.37 0.57 -3.25
N ASP A 286 12.49 0.62 -1.94
CA ASP A 286 13.63 0.07 -1.20
C ASP A 286 13.25 -0.89 -0.07
N ARG A 287 11.96 -1.15 0.15
CA ARG A 287 11.48 -2.13 1.15
C ARG A 287 10.83 -3.34 0.53
N GLY A 288 9.86 -3.14 -0.38
CA GLY A 288 9.17 -4.26 -0.97
C GLY A 288 8.26 -3.88 -2.13
N LEU A 289 7.83 -4.90 -2.87
CA LEU A 289 6.95 -4.81 -4.03
C LEU A 289 5.70 -5.67 -3.83
N PHE A 290 4.74 -5.55 -4.74
CA PHE A 290 3.34 -5.99 -4.63
C PHE A 290 2.56 -5.21 -3.56
N TRP A 291 1.24 -5.32 -3.59
CA TRP A 291 0.35 -4.69 -2.62
C TRP A 291 0.58 -5.19 -1.18
N ASP A 292 1.04 -6.42 -1.02
CA ASP A 292 1.26 -7.10 0.25
C ASP A 292 2.73 -7.21 0.68
N ASN A 293 3.68 -6.62 -0.08
CA ASN A 293 5.12 -6.70 0.18
C ASN A 293 5.70 -8.13 0.21
N ARG A 294 5.03 -9.11 -0.45
CA ARG A 294 5.55 -10.49 -0.48
C ARG A 294 6.93 -10.64 -1.13
N VAL A 295 7.40 -9.62 -1.84
CA VAL A 295 8.81 -9.47 -2.22
C VAL A 295 9.36 -8.29 -1.46
N SER A 296 10.32 -8.51 -0.56
CA SER A 296 10.85 -7.48 0.33
C SER A 296 12.36 -7.58 0.50
N LEU A 297 13.00 -6.47 0.90
CA LEU A 297 14.42 -6.45 1.28
C LEU A 297 14.58 -6.67 2.78
N THR A 298 15.36 -7.69 3.13
CA THR A 298 15.77 -7.98 4.50
C THR A 298 17.28 -7.83 4.66
N MET A 299 17.79 -7.95 5.88
CA MET A 299 19.25 -8.01 6.13
C MET A 299 19.94 -9.19 5.44
N ARG A 300 19.21 -10.22 5.04
CA ARG A 300 19.73 -11.42 4.39
C ARG A 300 19.65 -11.33 2.86
N GLY A 301 19.14 -10.24 2.33
CA GLY A 301 18.85 -10.03 0.92
C GLY A 301 17.37 -9.93 0.63
N VAL A 302 16.97 -10.24 -0.61
CA VAL A 302 15.56 -10.27 -0.98
C VAL A 302 14.88 -11.43 -0.27
N ASN A 303 13.79 -11.13 0.45
CA ASN A 303 12.87 -12.11 0.99
C ASN A 303 11.67 -12.27 0.04
N THR A 304 11.25 -13.51 -0.16
CA THR A 304 10.04 -13.84 -0.89
C THR A 304 9.27 -14.82 -0.05
N ASP A 305 8.18 -14.40 0.57
CA ASP A 305 7.35 -15.25 1.43
C ASP A 305 6.54 -16.28 0.63
N SER A 306 6.69 -16.29 -0.67
CA SER A 306 6.03 -17.24 -1.55
C SER A 306 6.87 -18.48 -1.78
N ALA A 307 6.24 -19.66 -1.73
CA ALA A 307 6.82 -20.91 -2.17
C ALA A 307 7.16 -20.91 -3.68
N ASP A 308 6.64 -19.91 -4.42
CA ASP A 308 6.83 -19.77 -5.86
C ASP A 308 8.21 -19.23 -6.27
N VAL A 309 9.03 -18.78 -5.32
CA VAL A 309 10.40 -18.31 -5.62
C VAL A 309 11.38 -18.91 -4.62
N SER A 310 12.20 -19.80 -5.10
CA SER A 310 13.15 -20.56 -4.30
C SER A 310 14.29 -19.72 -3.72
N SER A 311 14.98 -20.29 -2.72
CA SER A 311 16.26 -19.78 -2.26
C SER A 311 17.29 -19.63 -3.39
N HIS A 312 17.17 -20.45 -4.45
CA HIS A 312 18.02 -20.36 -5.64
C HIS A 312 17.78 -19.06 -6.42
N THR A 313 16.53 -18.64 -6.57
CA THR A 313 16.21 -17.34 -7.19
C THR A 313 16.68 -16.18 -6.31
N GLN A 314 16.55 -16.28 -5.00
CA GLN A 314 17.09 -15.29 -4.06
C GLN A 314 18.62 -15.14 -4.21
N ASP A 315 19.34 -16.25 -4.36
CA ASP A 315 20.78 -16.25 -4.60
C ASP A 315 21.15 -15.63 -5.96
N ALA A 316 20.35 -15.88 -6.99
CA ALA A 316 20.56 -15.36 -8.34
C ALA A 316 20.29 -13.85 -8.45
N VAL A 317 19.34 -13.33 -7.69
CA VAL A 317 18.94 -11.90 -7.68
C VAL A 317 19.99 -11.04 -6.95
N GLY A 318 20.62 -11.59 -5.92
CA GLY A 318 21.61 -10.87 -5.11
C GLY A 318 21.02 -9.71 -4.30
N ASN A 319 21.87 -8.71 -4.02
CA ASN A 319 21.54 -7.52 -3.20
C ASN A 319 21.75 -6.21 -3.96
N GLY A 320 21.67 -6.24 -5.30
CA GLY A 320 21.86 -5.07 -6.14
C GLY A 320 20.69 -4.08 -6.08
N THR A 321 20.88 -2.92 -6.68
CA THR A 321 19.85 -1.85 -6.76
C THR A 321 18.53 -2.35 -7.39
N LEU A 322 18.59 -3.34 -8.29
CA LEU A 322 17.42 -3.88 -8.98
C LEU A 322 16.92 -5.21 -8.39
N ALA A 323 17.44 -5.62 -7.23
CA ALA A 323 17.13 -6.93 -6.66
C ALA A 323 15.64 -7.18 -6.45
N LEU A 324 14.90 -6.16 -5.97
CA LEU A 324 13.45 -6.24 -5.82
C LEU A 324 12.73 -6.43 -7.15
N LEU A 325 13.09 -5.66 -8.18
CA LEU A 325 12.49 -5.77 -9.52
C LEU A 325 12.79 -7.12 -10.17
N MET A 326 14.04 -7.58 -10.06
CA MET A 326 14.44 -8.90 -10.58
C MET A 326 13.64 -10.02 -9.89
N ALA A 327 13.49 -9.97 -8.57
CA ALA A 327 12.69 -10.96 -7.84
C ALA A 327 11.23 -10.90 -8.25
N GLN A 328 10.64 -9.71 -8.32
CA GLN A 328 9.25 -9.52 -8.71
C GLN A 328 8.96 -10.11 -10.10
N ALA A 329 9.85 -9.95 -11.07
CA ALA A 329 9.68 -10.45 -12.44
C ALA A 329 9.54 -12.00 -12.53
N HIS A 330 9.85 -12.74 -11.48
CA HIS A 330 9.68 -14.19 -11.44
C HIS A 330 8.23 -14.64 -11.15
N PHE A 331 7.39 -13.78 -10.57
CA PHE A 331 6.06 -14.16 -10.09
C PHE A 331 4.98 -14.20 -11.20
N PRO A 332 4.80 -13.16 -12.03
CA PRO A 332 3.67 -13.11 -12.96
C PRO A 332 3.64 -14.28 -13.94
N VAL A 333 4.82 -14.73 -14.37
CA VAL A 333 4.98 -15.80 -15.38
C VAL A 333 4.56 -17.19 -14.86
N THR A 334 4.34 -17.32 -13.55
CA THR A 334 3.87 -18.54 -12.90
C THR A 334 2.50 -18.38 -12.26
N ALA A 335 1.90 -17.16 -12.33
CA ALA A 335 0.58 -16.87 -11.83
C ALA A 335 -0.47 -17.21 -12.90
N ALA A 336 -1.22 -18.29 -12.69
CA ALA A 336 -2.18 -18.81 -13.67
C ALA A 336 -3.17 -17.75 -14.21
N PRO A 337 -3.79 -16.86 -13.39
CA PRO A 337 -4.69 -15.84 -13.92
C PRO A 337 -3.98 -14.70 -14.66
N GLU A 338 -2.68 -14.52 -14.43
CA GLU A 338 -1.90 -13.43 -15.04
C GLU A 338 -1.30 -13.86 -16.39
N MET A 339 -0.49 -14.92 -16.42
CA MET A 339 0.26 -15.35 -17.60
C MET A 339 0.10 -16.84 -17.97
N GLY A 340 -0.87 -17.54 -17.37
CA GLY A 340 -1.21 -18.93 -17.67
C GLY A 340 -0.55 -19.94 -16.72
N ASP A 341 -1.09 -21.15 -16.73
CA ASP A 341 -0.68 -22.24 -15.88
C ASP A 341 0.44 -23.07 -16.52
N ALA A 342 1.40 -23.52 -15.71
CA ALA A 342 2.50 -24.39 -16.17
C ALA A 342 2.00 -25.68 -16.82
N SER A 343 0.89 -26.24 -16.34
CA SER A 343 0.26 -27.44 -16.89
C SER A 343 -0.25 -27.27 -18.33
N GLU A 344 -0.57 -26.05 -18.76
CA GLU A 344 -0.97 -25.74 -20.15
C GLU A 344 0.17 -25.99 -21.14
N LEU A 345 1.40 -25.91 -20.68
CA LEU A 345 2.61 -26.27 -21.46
C LEU A 345 3.07 -27.70 -21.20
N GLY A 346 2.27 -28.48 -20.48
CA GLY A 346 2.56 -29.89 -20.18
C GLY A 346 3.61 -30.10 -19.09
N TYR A 347 3.87 -29.08 -18.30
CA TYR A 347 4.77 -29.17 -17.15
C TYR A 347 4.03 -29.72 -15.92
N ASP A 348 4.68 -30.61 -15.18
CA ASP A 348 4.14 -31.19 -13.95
C ASP A 348 4.69 -30.44 -12.74
N ASP A 349 3.94 -29.47 -12.22
CA ASP A 349 4.31 -28.62 -11.09
C ASP A 349 4.40 -29.39 -9.76
N SER A 350 3.90 -30.62 -9.70
CA SER A 350 3.99 -31.46 -8.50
C SER A 350 5.41 -31.89 -8.15
N ILE A 351 6.36 -31.77 -9.10
CA ILE A 351 7.76 -32.16 -8.94
C ILE A 351 8.69 -30.97 -8.65
N ASP A 352 8.22 -29.76 -8.89
CA ASP A 352 8.97 -28.51 -8.72
C ASP A 352 8.06 -27.44 -8.11
N SER A 353 7.99 -27.42 -6.79
CA SER A 353 7.05 -26.57 -6.06
C SER A 353 7.32 -25.06 -6.17
N ASP A 354 8.51 -24.66 -6.62
CA ASP A 354 8.89 -23.27 -6.81
C ASP A 354 8.94 -22.84 -8.28
N LEU A 355 8.60 -23.74 -9.19
CA LEU A 355 8.53 -23.52 -10.63
C LEU A 355 9.82 -22.95 -11.25
N THR A 356 10.99 -23.20 -10.64
CA THR A 356 12.29 -22.78 -11.18
C THR A 356 12.60 -23.50 -12.48
N ASP A 357 12.43 -24.82 -12.53
CA ASP A 357 12.64 -25.61 -13.74
C ASP A 357 11.66 -25.22 -14.84
N TYR A 358 10.40 -24.90 -14.48
CA TYR A 358 9.44 -24.36 -15.46
C TYR A 358 9.92 -23.06 -16.10
N ARG A 359 10.45 -22.13 -15.32
CA ARG A 359 10.99 -20.86 -15.86
C ARG A 359 12.21 -21.12 -16.77
N GLU A 360 13.12 -21.96 -16.34
CA GLU A 360 14.38 -22.20 -17.05
C GLU A 360 14.24 -23.17 -18.22
N GLU A 361 13.55 -24.30 -18.05
CA GLU A 361 13.47 -25.35 -19.06
C GLU A 361 12.33 -25.13 -20.06
N VAL A 362 11.27 -24.41 -19.66
CA VAL A 362 10.09 -24.17 -20.51
C VAL A 362 10.07 -22.73 -21.02
N LEU A 363 9.92 -21.75 -20.15
CA LEU A 363 9.71 -20.36 -20.59
C LEU A 363 10.95 -19.75 -21.26
N ALA A 364 12.13 -19.93 -20.69
CA ALA A 364 13.36 -19.39 -21.29
C ALA A 364 13.62 -19.98 -22.68
N THR A 365 13.24 -21.23 -22.92
CA THR A 365 13.43 -21.89 -24.23
C THR A 365 12.49 -21.39 -25.33
N ARG A 366 11.46 -20.60 -24.98
CA ARG A 366 10.57 -19.94 -25.96
C ARG A 366 11.15 -18.65 -26.53
N ILE A 367 12.24 -18.19 -25.97
CA ILE A 367 12.99 -16.98 -26.36
C ILE A 367 14.26 -17.40 -27.11
N THR A 368 14.17 -18.16 -28.21
CA THR A 368 15.31 -18.87 -28.79
C THR A 368 15.62 -18.55 -30.25
N THR A 369 15.03 -17.51 -30.87
CA THR A 369 15.39 -17.13 -32.24
C THR A 369 16.79 -16.50 -32.30
N ASP A 370 17.44 -16.52 -33.48
CA ASP A 370 18.73 -15.84 -33.67
C ASP A 370 18.67 -14.36 -33.27
N ALA A 371 17.55 -13.68 -33.55
CA ALA A 371 17.34 -12.29 -33.17
C ALA A 371 17.36 -12.08 -31.63
N TRP A 372 16.79 -13.00 -30.84
CA TRP A 372 16.94 -12.96 -29.40
C TRP A 372 18.38 -13.17 -28.97
N GLY A 373 19.08 -14.15 -29.56
CA GLY A 373 20.50 -14.42 -29.29
C GLY A 373 21.38 -13.18 -29.54
N GLU A 374 21.11 -12.39 -30.58
CA GLU A 374 21.81 -11.12 -30.86
C GLU A 374 21.55 -10.07 -29.76
N LEU A 375 20.31 -9.94 -29.30
CA LEU A 375 19.94 -9.00 -28.23
C LEU A 375 20.58 -9.40 -26.89
N PHE A 376 20.58 -10.70 -26.54
CA PHE A 376 21.27 -11.18 -25.33
C PHE A 376 22.78 -10.98 -25.45
N SER A 377 23.38 -11.20 -26.62
CA SER A 377 24.80 -10.95 -26.84
C SER A 377 25.15 -9.48 -26.68
N ALA A 378 24.32 -8.57 -27.14
CA ALA A 378 24.51 -7.14 -26.95
C ALA A 378 24.39 -6.71 -25.47
N ALA A 379 23.46 -7.32 -24.73
CA ALA A 379 23.18 -6.98 -23.34
C ALA A 379 24.18 -7.61 -22.34
N PHE A 380 24.62 -8.86 -22.58
CA PHE A 380 25.41 -9.65 -21.63
C PHE A 380 26.78 -10.09 -22.14
N GLY A 381 27.10 -9.84 -23.42
CA GLY A 381 28.39 -10.22 -24.03
C GLY A 381 28.42 -11.65 -24.58
N ASP A 382 27.40 -12.44 -24.40
CA ASP A 382 27.20 -13.77 -24.98
C ASP A 382 25.69 -14.06 -25.19
N ASN A 383 25.37 -15.09 -25.95
CA ASN A 383 23.99 -15.45 -26.32
C ASN A 383 23.32 -16.46 -25.38
N VAL A 384 23.82 -16.64 -24.17
CA VAL A 384 23.18 -17.51 -23.18
C VAL A 384 21.87 -16.90 -22.71
N ILE A 385 20.79 -17.64 -22.87
CA ILE A 385 19.43 -17.27 -22.44
C ILE A 385 19.05 -18.14 -21.25
N ASN A 386 18.73 -17.49 -20.14
CA ASN A 386 18.17 -18.10 -18.94
C ASN A 386 17.24 -17.11 -18.27
N PHE A 387 16.40 -17.59 -17.33
CA PHE A 387 15.36 -16.75 -16.75
C PHE A 387 15.93 -15.61 -15.87
N SER A 388 17.03 -15.83 -15.16
CA SER A 388 17.68 -14.78 -14.38
C SER A 388 18.09 -13.59 -15.24
N ARG A 389 18.62 -13.82 -16.46
CA ARG A 389 18.95 -12.74 -17.42
C ARG A 389 17.72 -12.08 -18.01
N ILE A 390 16.64 -12.83 -18.22
CA ILE A 390 15.34 -12.29 -18.61
C ILE A 390 14.84 -11.33 -17.54
N ALA A 391 14.80 -11.74 -16.28
CA ALA A 391 14.39 -10.94 -15.15
C ALA A 391 15.29 -9.69 -14.95
N GLU A 392 16.62 -9.85 -15.10
CA GLU A 392 17.57 -8.73 -15.01
C GLU A 392 17.34 -7.69 -16.12
N ALA A 393 17.04 -8.13 -17.33
CA ALA A 393 16.77 -7.22 -18.44
C ALA A 393 15.43 -6.49 -18.25
N ILE A 394 14.36 -7.19 -17.81
CA ILE A 394 13.07 -6.59 -17.47
C ILE A 394 13.26 -5.54 -16.37
N ALA A 395 13.96 -5.88 -15.29
CA ALA A 395 14.26 -4.96 -14.20
C ALA A 395 15.04 -3.70 -14.68
N ALA A 396 15.98 -3.86 -15.60
CA ALA A 396 16.70 -2.73 -16.18
C ALA A 396 15.80 -1.81 -17.02
N TYR A 397 14.81 -2.36 -17.71
CA TYR A 397 13.82 -1.59 -18.44
C TYR A 397 12.86 -0.85 -17.49
N GLU A 398 12.34 -1.49 -16.44
CA GLU A 398 11.51 -0.83 -15.44
C GLU A 398 12.28 0.27 -14.70
N ALA A 399 13.58 0.07 -14.46
CA ALA A 399 14.43 1.02 -13.76
C ALA A 399 14.62 2.37 -14.48
N VAL A 400 14.36 2.46 -15.76
CA VAL A 400 14.42 3.74 -16.50
C VAL A 400 13.06 4.46 -16.56
N GLN A 401 11.98 3.82 -16.12
CA GLN A 401 10.63 4.39 -16.07
C GLN A 401 10.46 5.30 -14.84
N ILE A 402 11.20 6.39 -14.77
CA ILE A 402 11.17 7.31 -13.63
C ILE A 402 10.53 8.63 -14.06
N PHE A 403 9.42 8.99 -13.40
CA PHE A 403 8.62 10.19 -13.64
C PHE A 403 8.40 10.91 -12.30
N ILE A 404 9.27 11.87 -12.01
CA ILE A 404 9.34 12.56 -10.72
C ILE A 404 9.38 14.10 -10.85
N ASN A 405 9.21 14.64 -12.05
CA ASN A 405 9.14 16.08 -12.25
C ASN A 405 7.66 16.51 -12.18
N ASN A 406 7.31 17.37 -11.26
CA ASN A 406 5.92 17.78 -11.09
C ASN A 406 5.81 19.21 -10.52
N PRO A 407 4.67 19.90 -10.67
CA PRO A 407 4.46 21.27 -10.22
C PRO A 407 4.75 21.49 -8.72
N PHE A 408 4.42 20.52 -7.87
CA PHE A 408 4.71 20.66 -6.45
C PHE A 408 6.22 20.68 -6.16
N PHE A 409 7.01 19.92 -6.88
CA PHE A 409 8.47 19.96 -6.73
C PHE A 409 9.10 21.23 -7.29
N ASP A 410 8.51 21.81 -8.35
CA ASP A 410 8.91 23.15 -8.80
C ASP A 410 8.65 24.21 -7.71
N TYR A 411 7.54 24.07 -6.98
CA TYR A 411 7.26 24.91 -5.81
C TYR A 411 8.31 24.71 -4.69
N VAL A 412 8.67 23.46 -4.38
CA VAL A 412 9.72 23.14 -3.38
C VAL A 412 11.07 23.73 -3.78
N ASP A 413 11.37 23.76 -5.08
CA ASP A 413 12.59 24.39 -5.63
C ASP A 413 12.55 25.92 -5.65
N GLY A 414 11.40 26.54 -5.28
CA GLY A 414 11.27 27.97 -5.05
C GLY A 414 10.39 28.73 -6.05
N ASP A 415 9.76 28.06 -7.03
CA ASP A 415 8.75 28.69 -7.88
C ASP A 415 7.39 28.73 -7.16
N THR A 416 7.15 29.82 -6.42
CA THR A 416 5.89 29.98 -5.68
C THR A 416 4.65 30.11 -6.55
N SER A 417 4.82 30.24 -7.88
CA SER A 417 3.74 30.31 -8.85
C SER A 417 3.41 28.94 -9.50
N ALA A 418 4.20 27.92 -9.23
CA ALA A 418 4.05 26.58 -9.82
C ALA A 418 2.73 25.90 -9.41
N ILE A 419 2.19 26.25 -8.24
CA ILE A 419 0.91 25.76 -7.73
C ILE A 419 0.02 26.90 -7.25
N THR A 420 -1.29 26.74 -7.37
CA THR A 420 -2.32 27.71 -7.00
C THR A 420 -2.51 27.82 -5.47
N ASN A 421 -3.25 28.84 -5.01
CA ASN A 421 -3.56 28.99 -3.59
C ASN A 421 -4.39 27.82 -3.04
N ASP A 422 -5.29 27.24 -3.83
CA ASP A 422 -6.10 26.10 -3.39
C ASP A 422 -5.26 24.84 -3.29
N GLU A 423 -4.35 24.58 -4.23
CA GLU A 423 -3.36 23.50 -4.16
C GLU A 423 -2.40 23.66 -2.95
N LYS A 424 -1.98 24.89 -2.62
CA LYS A 424 -1.21 25.16 -1.39
C LYS A 424 -2.01 24.82 -0.13
N ARG A 425 -3.31 25.17 -0.08
CA ARG A 425 -4.20 24.76 1.02
C ARG A 425 -4.34 23.25 1.11
N GLY A 426 -4.46 22.58 -0.03
CA GLY A 426 -4.47 21.13 -0.11
C GLY A 426 -3.19 20.51 0.46
N ALA A 427 -2.01 21.05 0.08
CA ALA A 427 -0.72 20.61 0.60
C ALA A 427 -0.61 20.83 2.13
N ILE A 428 -1.04 22.00 2.63
CA ILE A 428 -1.07 22.30 4.06
C ILE A 428 -2.00 21.32 4.80
N THR A 429 -3.20 21.03 4.26
CA THR A 429 -4.13 20.06 4.83
C THR A 429 -3.51 18.67 4.87
N PHE A 430 -2.91 18.23 3.77
CA PHE A 430 -2.27 16.92 3.65
C PHE A 430 -1.09 16.75 4.62
N MET A 431 -0.26 17.77 4.77
CA MET A 431 0.93 17.76 5.63
C MET A 431 0.64 18.02 7.11
N ASN A 432 -0.59 18.38 7.45
CA ASN A 432 -0.99 18.57 8.84
C ASN A 432 -1.11 17.22 9.54
N SER A 433 -0.36 16.98 10.60
CA SER A 433 -0.39 15.70 11.33
C SER A 433 -1.75 15.32 11.85
N SER A 434 -2.61 16.30 12.12
CA SER A 434 -3.98 16.04 12.60
C SER A 434 -4.86 15.32 11.59
N THR A 435 -4.50 15.34 10.29
CA THR A 435 -5.21 14.63 9.23
C THR A 435 -4.68 13.22 8.98
N GLY A 436 -3.48 12.90 9.49
CA GLY A 436 -2.87 11.58 9.42
C GLY A 436 -2.33 11.14 8.05
N CYS A 437 -2.46 11.94 6.99
CA CYS A 437 -2.03 11.55 5.64
C CYS A 437 -0.52 11.23 5.59
N THR A 438 0.30 12.04 6.25
CA THR A 438 1.76 11.88 6.28
C THR A 438 2.25 10.69 7.11
N PHE A 439 1.40 10.01 7.86
CA PHE A 439 1.78 8.78 8.55
C PHE A 439 2.07 7.64 7.58
N CYS A 440 1.32 7.60 6.47
CA CYS A 440 1.52 6.62 5.41
C CYS A 440 2.26 7.21 4.21
N HIS A 441 2.09 8.51 3.94
CA HIS A 441 2.53 9.19 2.73
C HIS A 441 3.49 10.34 3.01
N ALA A 442 4.65 10.05 3.61
CA ALA A 442 5.67 11.04 3.95
C ALA A 442 6.82 11.10 2.93
N GLY A 443 7.61 12.17 3.01
CA GLY A 443 8.81 12.41 2.21
C GLY A 443 8.56 12.77 0.77
N ALA A 444 9.63 12.92 -0.01
CA ALA A 444 9.53 13.27 -1.42
C ALA A 444 8.95 12.15 -2.29
N PHE A 445 9.02 10.90 -1.85
CA PHE A 445 8.39 9.78 -2.53
C PHE A 445 6.92 9.57 -2.11
N PHE A 446 6.43 10.37 -1.15
CA PHE A 446 5.07 10.32 -0.65
C PHE A 446 4.63 8.90 -0.25
N THR A 447 5.50 8.17 0.43
CA THR A 447 5.20 6.89 1.06
C THR A 447 6.20 6.57 2.15
N THR A 448 5.73 5.94 3.23
CA THR A 448 6.58 5.30 4.24
C THR A 448 6.82 3.84 3.93
N GLN A 449 6.16 3.31 2.90
CA GLN A 449 6.10 1.88 2.53
C GLN A 449 5.63 0.98 3.70
N ALA A 450 4.97 1.56 4.69
CA ALA A 450 4.38 0.81 5.78
C ALA A 450 3.21 -0.05 5.28
N GLN A 451 3.01 -1.19 5.92
CA GLN A 451 1.85 -2.05 5.71
C GLN A 451 0.79 -1.71 6.76
N LEU A 452 -0.34 -1.24 6.30
CA LEU A 452 -1.40 -0.74 7.16
C LEU A 452 -2.76 -1.22 6.68
N PRO A 453 -3.70 -1.53 7.61
CA PRO A 453 -5.06 -1.86 7.23
C PRO A 453 -5.75 -0.70 6.50
N GLY A 454 -6.08 -0.92 5.23
CA GLY A 454 -6.80 0.08 4.43
C GLY A 454 -8.31 0.04 4.64
N ASN A 455 -8.83 -1.05 5.21
CA ASN A 455 -10.27 -1.27 5.43
C ASN A 455 -11.13 -0.97 4.18
N TYR A 456 -10.65 -1.37 3.01
CA TYR A 456 -11.28 -1.06 1.73
C TYR A 456 -12.52 -1.92 1.44
N PRO A 457 -13.46 -1.40 0.61
CA PRO A 457 -14.53 -2.22 0.05
C PRO A 457 -13.97 -3.44 -0.68
N GLN A 458 -14.41 -4.63 -0.32
CA GLN A 458 -13.98 -5.88 -0.94
C GLN A 458 -14.78 -6.13 -2.22
N ILE A 459 -14.10 -6.06 -3.36
CA ILE A 459 -14.65 -6.41 -4.68
C ILE A 459 -13.75 -7.45 -5.35
N GLY A 460 -14.28 -8.12 -6.37
CA GLY A 460 -13.55 -9.18 -7.06
C GLY A 460 -13.46 -10.46 -6.23
N VAL A 461 -12.38 -11.17 -6.41
CA VAL A 461 -12.23 -12.56 -5.95
C VAL A 461 -11.39 -12.75 -4.68
N GLY A 462 -10.90 -11.68 -4.08
CA GLY A 462 -10.09 -11.78 -2.86
C GLY A 462 -8.85 -12.67 -3.01
N ASN A 463 -8.34 -13.20 -1.90
CA ASN A 463 -7.17 -14.10 -1.90
C ASN A 463 -7.52 -15.56 -2.27
N ALA A 464 -8.79 -15.93 -2.19
CA ALA A 464 -9.20 -17.28 -2.54
C ALA A 464 -9.30 -17.43 -4.07
N SER A 465 -8.72 -18.48 -4.61
CA SER A 465 -8.76 -18.78 -6.05
C SER A 465 -10.18 -18.97 -6.60
N ASP A 466 -11.15 -19.19 -5.73
CA ASP A 466 -12.58 -19.33 -6.04
C ASP A 466 -13.40 -18.05 -5.77
N GLY A 467 -12.75 -16.96 -5.36
CA GLY A 467 -13.40 -15.68 -5.05
C GLY A 467 -14.27 -15.69 -3.81
N SER A 468 -14.13 -16.67 -2.93
CA SER A 468 -14.99 -16.85 -1.75
C SER A 468 -14.51 -16.09 -0.50
N GLY A 469 -13.25 -15.65 -0.48
CA GLY A 469 -12.60 -15.01 0.67
C GLY A 469 -12.44 -13.49 0.54
N ALA A 470 -12.23 -12.83 1.67
CA ALA A 470 -11.75 -11.45 1.70
C ALA A 470 -10.27 -11.40 1.26
N ASP A 471 -9.85 -10.27 0.69
CA ASP A 471 -8.43 -10.02 0.48
C ASP A 471 -7.80 -9.55 1.80
N GLU A 472 -7.12 -10.45 2.46
CA GLU A 472 -6.49 -10.23 3.77
C GLU A 472 -5.14 -9.49 3.66
N GLY A 473 -4.72 -9.15 2.43
CA GLY A 473 -3.50 -8.38 2.19
C GLY A 473 -2.25 -9.13 2.62
N ALA A 474 -1.49 -8.52 3.53
CA ALA A 474 -0.24 -9.05 4.06
C ALA A 474 -0.43 -9.91 5.32
N GLU A 475 -1.67 -10.21 5.75
CA GLU A 475 -1.89 -11.08 6.91
C GLU A 475 -1.19 -12.44 6.73
N GLY A 476 -0.48 -12.86 7.74
CA GLY A 476 0.27 -14.12 7.73
C GLY A 476 1.58 -14.08 6.96
N LEU A 477 1.88 -13.02 6.20
CA LEU A 477 3.18 -12.83 5.57
C LEU A 477 4.21 -12.32 6.59
N ASP A 478 5.48 -12.62 6.33
CA ASP A 478 6.63 -12.17 7.15
C ASP A 478 7.60 -11.34 6.30
N PRO A 479 7.19 -10.13 5.85
CA PRO A 479 7.95 -9.36 4.86
C PRO A 479 9.27 -8.81 5.39
N ASP A 480 9.47 -8.74 6.68
CA ASP A 480 10.69 -8.24 7.32
C ASP A 480 11.48 -9.30 8.08
N GLY A 481 10.95 -10.54 8.18
CA GLY A 481 11.61 -11.69 8.74
C GLY A 481 11.61 -11.74 10.28
N ASP A 482 10.63 -11.10 10.93
CA ASP A 482 10.49 -11.08 12.39
C ASP A 482 9.21 -11.77 12.91
N GLY A 483 8.42 -12.30 12.02
CA GLY A 483 7.21 -13.08 12.27
C GLY A 483 6.01 -12.62 11.44
N PRO A 484 5.02 -13.50 11.24
CA PRO A 484 3.84 -13.19 10.45
C PRO A 484 3.09 -11.97 10.98
N LEU A 485 2.62 -11.12 10.06
CA LEU A 485 1.75 -10.00 10.39
C LEU A 485 0.38 -10.49 10.89
N ASP A 486 -0.11 -9.92 11.98
CA ASP A 486 -1.47 -10.10 12.50
C ASP A 486 -2.28 -8.81 12.19
N ALA A 487 -2.51 -8.57 10.92
CA ALA A 487 -3.17 -7.36 10.44
C ALA A 487 -3.98 -7.64 9.16
N PRO A 488 -5.20 -8.19 9.28
CA PRO A 488 -6.03 -8.48 8.12
C PRO A 488 -6.34 -7.22 7.32
N GLY A 489 -6.24 -7.33 5.98
CA GLY A 489 -6.45 -6.21 5.07
C GLY A 489 -5.33 -5.16 5.09
N ALA A 490 -4.14 -5.53 5.58
CA ALA A 490 -2.97 -4.67 5.52
C ALA A 490 -2.36 -4.69 4.12
N PHE A 491 -2.19 -3.51 3.55
CA PHE A 491 -1.55 -3.28 2.26
C PHE A 491 -0.43 -2.26 2.39
N ARG A 492 0.55 -2.37 1.53
CA ARG A 492 1.60 -1.39 1.41
C ARG A 492 1.04 -0.03 1.04
N ALA A 493 1.39 1.03 1.78
CA ALA A 493 1.10 2.40 1.38
C ALA A 493 1.83 2.73 0.06
N PRO A 494 1.12 2.95 -1.07
CA PRO A 494 1.77 3.26 -2.34
C PRO A 494 2.31 4.69 -2.34
N THR A 495 3.25 4.97 -3.27
CA THR A 495 3.63 6.35 -3.57
C THR A 495 2.43 7.14 -4.11
N LEU A 496 2.37 8.44 -3.81
CA LEU A 496 1.37 9.33 -4.39
C LEU A 496 1.92 10.11 -5.60
N LEU A 497 3.18 9.90 -6.00
CA LEU A 497 3.68 10.45 -7.26
C LEU A 497 2.89 9.86 -8.42
N ASN A 498 2.37 10.73 -9.27
CA ASN A 498 1.52 10.39 -10.41
C ASN A 498 0.14 9.80 -10.04
N VAL A 499 -0.29 9.89 -8.78
CA VAL A 499 -1.52 9.23 -8.30
C VAL A 499 -2.77 9.66 -9.07
N ALA A 500 -2.81 10.87 -9.62
CA ALA A 500 -3.98 11.35 -10.38
C ALA A 500 -4.23 10.60 -11.70
N ILE A 501 -3.21 9.93 -12.24
CA ILE A 501 -3.31 9.18 -13.50
C ILE A 501 -3.25 7.66 -13.33
N THR A 502 -3.12 7.15 -12.10
CA THR A 502 -2.97 5.70 -11.83
C THR A 502 -4.28 5.05 -11.37
N GLY A 503 -5.42 5.61 -11.75
CA GLY A 503 -6.73 5.02 -11.45
C GLY A 503 -7.05 3.77 -12.28
N PRO A 504 -8.10 3.04 -11.86
CA PRO A 504 -8.92 3.20 -10.64
C PRO A 504 -8.16 2.93 -9.35
N TRP A 505 -8.60 3.52 -8.24
CA TRP A 505 -7.83 3.58 -6.99
C TRP A 505 -8.23 2.51 -5.97
N GLY A 506 -7.28 2.19 -5.08
CA GLY A 506 -7.36 1.13 -4.09
C GLY A 506 -6.73 -0.18 -4.60
N HIS A 507 -6.48 -1.15 -3.70
CA HIS A 507 -5.76 -2.38 -4.04
C HIS A 507 -6.51 -3.31 -5.02
N ASN A 508 -7.84 -3.19 -5.12
CA ASN A 508 -8.66 -3.84 -6.15
C ASN A 508 -9.16 -2.84 -7.22
N GLY A 509 -8.65 -1.60 -7.25
CA GLY A 509 -9.17 -0.57 -8.14
C GLY A 509 -10.65 -0.25 -7.90
N GLN A 510 -11.11 -0.30 -6.64
CA GLN A 510 -12.53 -0.20 -6.29
C GLN A 510 -13.12 1.20 -6.43
N PHE A 511 -12.30 2.24 -6.44
CA PHE A 511 -12.79 3.62 -6.56
C PHE A 511 -12.57 4.20 -7.95
N ALA A 512 -13.65 4.60 -8.61
CA ALA A 512 -13.62 5.17 -9.95
C ALA A 512 -13.01 6.58 -10.03
N THR A 513 -12.86 7.28 -8.89
CA THR A 513 -12.27 8.63 -8.84
C THR A 513 -11.30 8.78 -7.67
N LEU A 514 -10.24 9.57 -7.87
CA LEU A 514 -9.29 9.90 -6.81
C LEU A 514 -9.99 10.56 -5.63
N LYS A 515 -10.96 11.46 -5.89
CA LYS A 515 -11.77 12.09 -4.84
C LYS A 515 -12.45 11.05 -3.96
N ARG A 516 -13.11 10.06 -4.57
CA ARG A 516 -13.81 9.00 -3.82
C ARG A 516 -12.87 8.15 -2.97
N ASN A 517 -11.63 7.94 -3.44
CA ASN A 517 -10.60 7.28 -2.64
C ASN A 517 -10.16 8.15 -1.45
N VAL A 518 -10.00 9.48 -1.63
CA VAL A 518 -9.69 10.40 -0.51
C VAL A 518 -10.85 10.46 0.48
N GLU A 519 -12.09 10.51 0.02
CA GLU A 519 -13.30 10.48 0.85
C GLU A 519 -13.38 9.22 1.73
N HIS A 520 -12.84 8.09 1.27
CA HIS A 520 -12.83 6.86 2.06
C HIS A 520 -12.14 7.04 3.42
N TYR A 521 -11.10 7.84 3.48
CA TYR A 521 -10.34 8.13 4.70
C TYR A 521 -11.04 9.10 5.66
N THR A 522 -12.20 9.67 5.30
CA THR A 522 -13.00 10.48 6.25
C THR A 522 -13.76 9.62 7.24
N GLY A 523 -13.92 8.31 6.97
CA GLY A 523 -14.52 7.32 7.86
C GLY A 523 -14.77 6.00 7.14
N HIS A 524 -13.92 5.01 7.37
CA HIS A 524 -13.93 3.74 6.64
C HIS A 524 -15.29 3.02 6.68
N GLY A 525 -15.86 2.86 7.88
CA GLY A 525 -17.12 2.13 8.03
C GLY A 525 -18.30 2.78 7.30
N ALA A 526 -18.44 4.10 7.39
CA ALA A 526 -19.46 4.85 6.66
C ALA A 526 -19.23 4.79 5.15
N SER A 527 -17.98 4.90 4.71
CA SER A 527 -17.60 4.82 3.31
C SER A 527 -17.90 3.45 2.69
N ILE A 528 -17.57 2.34 3.39
CA ILE A 528 -17.93 0.98 2.97
C ILE A 528 -19.43 0.81 2.84
N ALA A 529 -20.18 1.26 3.84
CA ALA A 529 -21.64 1.15 3.83
C ALA A 529 -22.26 1.91 2.63
N ALA A 530 -21.78 3.12 2.36
CA ALA A 530 -22.23 3.92 1.22
C ALA A 530 -21.86 3.27 -0.12
N TYR A 531 -20.64 2.75 -0.26
CA TYR A 531 -20.15 2.08 -1.46
C TYR A 531 -21.09 0.96 -1.93
N PHE A 532 -21.45 0.05 -1.02
CA PHE A 532 -22.34 -1.06 -1.36
C PHE A 532 -23.82 -0.64 -1.47
N ALA A 533 -24.28 0.35 -0.67
CA ALA A 533 -25.64 0.86 -0.78
C ALA A 533 -25.91 1.55 -2.14
N ASN A 534 -24.88 2.18 -2.71
CA ASN A 534 -24.94 2.88 -3.99
C ASN A 534 -24.54 2.02 -5.18
N ASN A 535 -24.02 0.80 -4.97
CA ASN A 535 -23.43 -0.08 -5.98
C ASN A 535 -22.30 0.61 -6.77
N GLU A 536 -21.40 1.33 -6.07
CA GLU A 536 -20.35 2.14 -6.71
C GLU A 536 -19.36 1.30 -7.57
N MET A 537 -19.23 -0.02 -7.34
CA MET A 537 -18.47 -0.91 -8.23
C MET A 537 -19.01 -0.92 -9.67
N CYS A 538 -20.28 -0.63 -9.86
CA CYS A 538 -20.91 -0.58 -11.18
C CYS A 538 -20.71 0.76 -11.89
N ASP A 539 -20.11 1.75 -11.24
CA ASP A 539 -19.68 3.01 -11.88
C ASP A 539 -18.27 2.88 -12.50
N LEU A 540 -17.55 1.79 -12.19
CA LEU A 540 -16.26 1.51 -12.81
C LEU A 540 -16.43 1.22 -14.29
N GLU A 541 -15.60 1.84 -15.14
CA GLU A 541 -15.68 1.74 -16.60
C GLU A 541 -15.68 0.27 -17.07
N GLN A 542 -14.95 -0.59 -16.39
CA GLN A 542 -14.85 -2.02 -16.67
C GLN A 542 -16.18 -2.78 -16.44
N PHE A 543 -17.01 -2.32 -15.51
CA PHE A 543 -18.18 -3.07 -15.03
C PHE A 543 -19.52 -2.42 -15.30
N LYS A 544 -19.55 -1.18 -15.80
CA LYS A 544 -20.76 -0.38 -15.98
C LYS A 544 -21.83 -1.01 -16.89
N ASP A 545 -21.40 -1.87 -17.81
CA ASP A 545 -22.29 -2.53 -18.77
C ASP A 545 -22.62 -3.98 -18.39
N LEU A 546 -22.18 -4.45 -17.19
CA LEU A 546 -22.51 -5.79 -16.71
C LEU A 546 -23.94 -5.88 -16.18
N ASP A 547 -24.72 -6.86 -16.67
CA ASP A 547 -25.99 -7.20 -16.05
C ASP A 547 -25.75 -7.71 -14.64
N ASP A 548 -26.56 -7.24 -13.66
CA ASP A 548 -26.42 -7.64 -12.23
C ASP A 548 -25.00 -7.46 -11.67
N CYS A 549 -24.36 -6.38 -12.07
CA CYS A 549 -22.96 -6.05 -11.78
C CYS A 549 -22.60 -6.24 -10.29
N ALA A 550 -23.42 -5.72 -9.37
CA ALA A 550 -23.11 -5.80 -7.94
C ALA A 550 -22.93 -7.24 -7.44
N ASN A 551 -23.76 -8.19 -7.92
CA ASN A 551 -23.66 -9.60 -7.54
C ASN A 551 -22.54 -10.33 -8.28
N GLN A 552 -22.17 -9.88 -9.48
CA GLN A 552 -21.07 -10.50 -10.24
C GLN A 552 -19.70 -10.02 -9.76
N VAL A 553 -19.58 -8.71 -9.46
CA VAL A 553 -18.29 -8.09 -9.09
C VAL A 553 -18.00 -8.19 -7.61
N ALA A 554 -19.01 -8.12 -6.75
CA ALA A 554 -18.83 -8.10 -5.30
C ALA A 554 -19.79 -9.05 -4.55
N PRO A 555 -19.79 -10.37 -4.89
CA PRO A 555 -20.62 -11.32 -4.14
C PRO A 555 -20.20 -11.32 -2.67
N ASN A 556 -21.14 -11.00 -1.76
CA ASN A 556 -20.88 -10.84 -0.32
C ASN A 556 -19.89 -9.72 0.07
N GLY A 557 -19.55 -8.80 -0.83
CA GLY A 557 -18.51 -7.79 -0.63
C GLY A 557 -18.69 -6.96 0.64
N LEU A 558 -19.92 -6.54 0.97
CA LEU A 558 -20.20 -5.83 2.22
C LEU A 558 -19.85 -6.65 3.46
N ALA A 559 -20.21 -7.94 3.50
CA ALA A 559 -19.93 -8.80 4.65
C ALA A 559 -18.43 -9.07 4.79
N LEU A 560 -17.73 -9.25 3.68
CA LEU A 560 -16.28 -9.43 3.66
C LEU A 560 -15.55 -8.15 4.15
N SER A 561 -15.94 -6.97 3.65
CA SER A 561 -15.39 -5.69 4.11
C SER A 561 -15.63 -5.44 5.59
N GLN A 562 -16.81 -5.81 6.09
CA GLN A 562 -17.13 -5.69 7.52
C GLN A 562 -16.32 -6.67 8.37
N SER A 563 -15.94 -7.84 7.86
CA SER A 563 -15.08 -8.79 8.59
C SER A 563 -13.66 -8.24 8.75
N ILE A 564 -13.11 -7.63 7.70
CA ILE A 564 -11.80 -6.96 7.76
C ILE A 564 -11.86 -5.76 8.74
N LEU A 565 -12.88 -4.90 8.60
CA LEU A 565 -13.04 -3.74 9.48
C LEU A 565 -13.19 -4.14 10.96
N ALA A 566 -13.85 -5.27 11.25
CA ALA A 566 -14.02 -5.73 12.62
C ALA A 566 -12.71 -6.19 13.29
N GLY A 567 -11.70 -6.57 12.49
CA GLY A 567 -10.35 -6.90 12.94
C GLY A 567 -9.43 -5.68 13.14
N ASN A 568 -9.87 -4.49 12.69
CA ASN A 568 -9.05 -3.29 12.65
C ASN A 568 -9.74 -2.12 13.33
N ASP A 569 -8.96 -1.13 13.73
CA ASP A 569 -9.48 0.16 14.18
C ASP A 569 -10.05 0.97 13.00
N GLU A 570 -11.17 1.67 13.23
CA GLU A 570 -11.73 2.57 12.25
C GLU A 570 -10.90 3.86 12.19
N PHE A 571 -10.36 4.16 10.99
CA PHE A 571 -9.66 5.42 10.75
C PHE A 571 -10.63 6.50 10.25
N SER A 572 -10.42 7.75 10.72
CA SER A 572 -11.07 8.95 10.21
C SER A 572 -10.12 10.12 10.35
N ASN A 573 -9.82 10.80 9.24
CA ASN A 573 -8.96 11.99 9.24
C ASN A 573 -9.66 13.28 9.66
N GLY A 574 -10.99 13.25 9.76
CA GLY A 574 -11.80 14.38 10.24
C GLY A 574 -11.84 15.61 9.34
N ILE A 575 -11.35 15.53 8.09
CA ILE A 575 -11.41 16.64 7.12
C ILE A 575 -12.83 16.79 6.53
N SER A 576 -13.17 18.02 6.17
CA SER A 576 -14.44 18.36 5.51
C SER A 576 -14.41 18.07 4.02
N ASP A 577 -15.58 18.02 3.36
CA ASP A 577 -15.70 17.83 1.91
C ASP A 577 -14.89 18.89 1.12
N THR A 578 -14.85 20.13 1.60
CA THR A 578 -14.01 21.18 0.98
C THR A 578 -12.53 20.87 1.09
N GLU A 579 -12.08 20.36 2.23
CA GLU A 579 -10.68 19.96 2.40
C GLU A 579 -10.34 18.71 1.59
N VAL A 580 -11.28 17.79 1.39
CA VAL A 580 -11.14 16.68 0.44
C VAL A 580 -10.85 17.22 -0.97
N ASP A 581 -11.65 18.18 -1.45
CA ASP A 581 -11.46 18.80 -2.78
C ASP A 581 -10.08 19.46 -2.90
N LEU A 582 -9.62 20.15 -1.85
CA LEU A 582 -8.30 20.78 -1.84
C LEU A 582 -7.16 19.74 -1.82
N VAL A 583 -7.31 18.67 -1.04
CA VAL A 583 -6.32 17.57 -1.02
C VAL A 583 -6.24 16.91 -2.39
N VAL A 584 -7.35 16.69 -3.07
CA VAL A 584 -7.36 16.13 -4.44
C VAL A 584 -6.60 17.06 -5.40
N GLN A 585 -6.87 18.37 -5.37
CA GLN A 585 -6.13 19.35 -6.19
C GLN A 585 -4.62 19.30 -5.89
N PHE A 586 -4.23 19.20 -4.63
CA PHE A 586 -2.83 19.04 -4.27
C PHE A 586 -2.25 17.72 -4.85
N LEU A 587 -2.95 16.60 -4.73
CA LEU A 587 -2.50 15.32 -5.27
C LEU A 587 -2.32 15.34 -6.79
N GLU A 588 -3.13 16.12 -7.51
CA GLU A 588 -2.98 16.34 -8.95
C GLU A 588 -1.65 17.03 -9.28
N THR A 589 -1.14 17.91 -8.40
CA THR A 589 0.16 18.58 -8.60
C THR A 589 1.37 17.65 -8.47
N LEU A 590 1.19 16.42 -7.98
CA LEU A 590 2.22 15.39 -7.89
C LEU A 590 2.41 14.60 -9.19
N THR A 591 1.73 15.00 -10.28
CA THR A 591 1.78 14.33 -11.57
C THR A 591 2.90 14.91 -12.45
N ASP A 592 3.77 14.04 -12.93
CA ASP A 592 4.78 14.37 -13.94
C ASP A 592 4.08 14.60 -15.30
N PRO A 593 4.23 15.79 -15.93
CA PRO A 593 3.58 16.07 -17.20
C PRO A 593 3.96 15.13 -18.33
N ASP A 594 5.18 14.57 -18.29
CA ASP A 594 5.61 13.57 -19.27
C ASP A 594 4.90 12.23 -19.06
N ALA A 595 4.61 11.83 -17.81
CA ALA A 595 3.83 10.64 -17.51
C ALA A 595 2.35 10.78 -17.89
N ALA A 596 1.78 11.98 -17.74
CA ALA A 596 0.39 12.28 -18.10
C ALA A 596 0.16 12.40 -19.62
N ASN A 597 1.21 12.57 -20.40
CA ASN A 597 1.12 12.77 -21.85
C ASN A 597 1.61 11.53 -22.60
N VAL A 598 0.69 10.69 -23.05
CA VAL A 598 0.98 9.46 -23.82
C VAL A 598 1.79 9.74 -25.11
N ASP A 599 1.75 10.96 -25.62
CA ASP A 599 2.51 11.40 -26.78
C ASP A 599 3.88 11.99 -26.43
N SER A 600 4.24 12.07 -25.14
CA SER A 600 5.54 12.56 -24.73
C SER A 600 6.66 11.65 -25.27
N ASN A 601 7.82 12.24 -25.56
CA ASN A 601 8.96 11.45 -25.98
C ASN A 601 9.42 10.47 -24.87
N ALA A 602 9.18 10.83 -23.62
CA ALA A 602 9.52 9.98 -22.48
C ALA A 602 8.71 8.68 -22.47
N ILE A 603 7.40 8.74 -22.71
CA ILE A 603 6.54 7.55 -22.85
C ILE A 603 6.85 6.79 -24.14
N ARG A 604 6.93 7.47 -25.29
CA ARG A 604 7.13 6.81 -26.59
C ARG A 604 8.44 6.02 -26.69
N THR A 605 9.49 6.41 -25.97
CA THR A 605 10.75 5.68 -25.92
C THR A 605 10.70 4.41 -25.08
N LEU A 606 9.66 4.23 -24.29
CA LEU A 606 9.40 3.02 -23.49
C LEU A 606 8.59 1.97 -24.26
N ILE A 607 8.08 2.29 -25.42
CA ILE A 607 7.25 1.41 -26.23
C ILE A 607 8.05 0.96 -27.45
N PRO A 608 8.17 -0.36 -27.72
CA PRO A 608 8.89 -0.86 -28.88
C PRO A 608 8.17 -0.48 -30.17
N GLN A 609 8.94 -0.41 -31.29
CA GLN A 609 8.34 -0.25 -32.60
C GLN A 609 7.45 -1.43 -32.94
N ARG A 610 6.34 -1.18 -33.61
CA ARG A 610 5.34 -2.19 -34.01
C ARG A 610 5.85 -3.00 -35.20
N ASP A 611 6.78 -3.90 -34.97
CA ASP A 611 7.40 -4.74 -36.00
C ASP A 611 7.24 -6.25 -35.74
N GLY A 612 6.41 -6.61 -34.73
CA GLY A 612 6.18 -7.98 -34.30
C GLY A 612 7.29 -8.54 -33.40
N GLY A 613 8.36 -7.77 -33.17
CA GLY A 613 9.48 -8.15 -32.31
C GLY A 613 10.31 -9.32 -32.83
N PRO A 614 11.26 -9.84 -32.04
CA PRO A 614 12.24 -10.84 -32.47
C PRO A 614 11.68 -12.20 -32.92
N ASN A 615 10.46 -12.53 -32.50
CA ASN A 615 9.85 -13.84 -32.80
C ASN A 615 8.36 -13.76 -33.26
N GLY A 616 7.88 -12.58 -33.60
CA GLY A 616 6.50 -12.37 -34.04
C GLY A 616 5.46 -12.42 -32.92
N GLN A 617 5.89 -12.37 -31.65
CA GLN A 617 5.01 -12.41 -30.46
C GLN A 617 4.97 -11.10 -29.68
N GLN A 618 5.42 -9.99 -30.27
CA GLN A 618 5.31 -8.70 -29.63
C GLN A 618 3.83 -8.31 -29.47
N LEU A 619 3.50 -7.72 -28.32
CA LEU A 619 2.21 -7.09 -28.07
C LEU A 619 2.21 -5.71 -28.75
N ASP A 620 1.51 -5.59 -29.87
CA ASP A 620 1.31 -4.33 -30.59
C ASP A 620 0.01 -3.66 -30.12
N ALA A 621 0.06 -3.09 -28.92
CA ALA A 621 -1.08 -2.61 -28.16
C ALA A 621 -1.94 -1.56 -28.89
N VAL A 622 -3.27 -1.66 -28.71
CA VAL A 622 -4.26 -0.68 -29.21
C VAL A 622 -5.27 -0.36 -28.09
N ASN A 623 -5.85 0.84 -28.17
CA ASN A 623 -6.98 1.23 -27.32
C ASN A 623 -8.33 0.77 -27.91
N ALA A 624 -9.44 1.06 -27.21
CA ALA A 624 -10.80 0.71 -27.65
C ALA A 624 -11.21 1.36 -29.00
N ALA A 625 -10.57 2.43 -29.43
CA ALA A 625 -10.76 3.05 -30.74
C ALA A 625 -9.90 2.39 -31.84
N ASN A 626 -9.15 1.32 -31.51
CA ASN A 626 -8.18 0.66 -32.38
C ASN A 626 -7.02 1.58 -32.82
N GLU A 627 -6.69 2.53 -31.96
CA GLU A 627 -5.53 3.40 -32.15
C GLU A 627 -4.33 2.79 -31.41
N ALA A 628 -3.12 2.95 -31.95
CA ALA A 628 -1.89 2.47 -31.33
C ALA A 628 -1.63 3.19 -29.99
N LEU A 629 -1.32 2.41 -28.98
CA LEU A 629 -0.84 2.90 -27.70
C LEU A 629 0.67 3.08 -27.74
#